data_e301770bed12c6f9cc77d5b188d2b75b
#
_entry.id   e301770bed12c6f9cc77d5b188d2b75b
#
_cell.length_a   1.000
_cell.length_b   1.000
_cell.length_c   1.000
_cell.angle_alpha   90.00
_cell.angle_beta   90.00
_cell.angle_gamma   90.00
#
_symmetry.space_group_name_H-M   'P 1'
#
loop_
_entity.id
_entity.type
_entity.pdbx_description
1 polymer ?
#
loop_
_entity_poly.entity_id
_entity_poly.type
_entity_poly.pdbx_seq_one_letter_code
_entity_poly.pdbx_strand_id
1 'polypeptide(L)'
;MAHLEDDLNQQNHNHYYGVGGLRTIKAFFANYVNFTGKSNRREFWWTTLFETVFLVILLFSAGAIVVQHVLKVINSGHFAKGSGLSDLLGGSVVALIILLVVMIILLLPSLALTIRRFRDAGVSWMVYVALVLIGIASVLIFSNNSAVSSVVTGLVSTAMIIIELLPTKAD
;
A
#
# COMPACT_ATOMS: atom_id res chain seq x y z
N MET A 1 29.62 17.56 5.05
CA MET A 1 28.61 16.53 4.79
C MET A 1 27.21 17.01 5.20
N ALA A 2 27.02 17.50 6.45
CA ALA A 2 25.68 17.98 6.88
C ALA A 2 25.09 19.09 6.00
N HIS A 3 25.88 20.03 5.55
CA HIS A 3 25.42 21.13 4.67
C HIS A 3 24.93 20.61 3.31
N LEU A 4 25.61 19.63 2.71
CA LEU A 4 25.18 19.00 1.45
C LEU A 4 23.89 18.20 1.62
N GLU A 5 23.68 17.54 2.77
CA GLU A 5 22.43 16.84 3.06
C GLU A 5 21.26 17.81 3.22
N ASP A 6 21.48 18.96 3.87
CA ASP A 6 20.45 19.99 4.03
C ASP A 6 20.07 20.62 2.69
N ASP A 7 21.05 20.90 1.81
CA ASP A 7 20.80 21.43 0.48
C ASP A 7 20.01 20.45 -0.39
N LEU A 8 20.35 19.15 -0.37
CA LEU A 8 19.64 18.11 -1.09
C LEU A 8 18.21 17.93 -0.56
N ASN A 9 18.01 18.01 0.74
CA ASN A 9 16.71 17.91 1.38
C ASN A 9 15.81 19.09 1.00
N GLN A 10 16.35 20.30 0.92
CA GLN A 10 15.63 21.50 0.46
C GLN A 10 15.27 21.39 -1.02
N GLN A 11 16.21 21.02 -1.88
CA GLN A 11 16.00 20.85 -3.31
C GLN A 11 14.93 19.79 -3.64
N ASN A 12 14.91 18.70 -2.87
CA ASN A 12 13.94 17.61 -3.12
C ASN A 12 12.64 17.77 -2.33
N HIS A 13 12.45 18.83 -1.55
CA HIS A 13 11.27 19.06 -0.71
C HIS A 13 10.93 17.86 0.18
N ASN A 14 11.95 17.12 0.61
CA ASN A 14 11.85 15.92 1.43
C ASN A 14 13.05 15.85 2.40
N HIS A 15 12.80 16.17 3.66
CA HIS A 15 13.81 16.12 4.73
C HIS A 15 14.46 14.73 4.93
N TYR A 16 13.80 13.68 4.46
CA TYR A 16 14.24 12.29 4.57
C TYR A 16 14.70 11.70 3.23
N TYR A 17 15.03 12.55 2.25
CA TYR A 17 15.45 12.06 0.94
C TYR A 17 16.66 11.13 1.05
N GLY A 18 16.54 9.93 0.50
CA GLY A 18 17.62 8.95 0.45
C GLY A 18 17.85 8.12 1.71
N VAL A 19 17.05 8.27 2.75
CA VAL A 19 17.14 7.42 3.93
C VAL A 19 16.87 5.95 3.60
N GLY A 20 17.39 5.05 4.43
CA GLY A 20 17.19 3.62 4.32
C GLY A 20 17.05 2.94 5.68
N GLY A 21 16.64 1.66 5.68
CA GLY A 21 16.43 0.89 6.90
C GLY A 21 15.28 1.45 7.75
N LEU A 22 15.35 1.30 9.06
CA LEU A 22 14.27 1.67 9.99
C LEU A 22 13.91 3.17 9.97
N ARG A 23 14.81 4.03 9.52
CA ARG A 23 14.53 5.48 9.39
C ARG A 23 13.46 5.78 8.34
N THR A 24 13.23 4.88 7.39
CA THR A 24 12.19 5.05 6.37
C THR A 24 10.78 4.98 6.95
N ILE A 25 10.58 4.27 8.06
CA ILE A 25 9.30 4.25 8.78
C ILE A 25 8.96 5.66 9.28
N LYS A 26 9.94 6.35 9.89
CA LYS A 26 9.75 7.75 10.31
C LYS A 26 9.53 8.67 9.11
N ALA A 27 10.29 8.48 8.03
CA ALA A 27 10.13 9.24 6.78
C ALA A 27 8.75 9.08 6.16
N PHE A 28 8.21 7.87 6.19
CA PHE A 28 6.89 7.52 5.67
C PHE A 28 5.78 8.33 6.35
N PHE A 29 5.76 8.33 7.69
CA PHE A 29 4.77 9.10 8.43
C PHE A 29 5.04 10.61 8.46
N ALA A 30 6.31 11.04 8.47
CA ALA A 30 6.65 12.47 8.41
C ALA A 30 6.25 13.12 7.07
N ASN A 31 6.24 12.35 5.99
CA ASN A 31 5.83 12.78 4.66
C ASN A 31 4.40 12.32 4.30
N TYR A 32 3.54 12.15 5.29
CA TYR A 32 2.19 11.57 5.16
C TYR A 32 1.35 12.17 4.02
N VAL A 33 1.40 13.49 3.87
CA VAL A 33 0.70 14.26 2.83
C VAL A 33 1.65 15.07 1.94
N ASN A 34 2.93 14.70 1.90
CA ASN A 34 3.89 15.39 1.05
C ASN A 34 3.86 14.82 -0.37
N PHE A 35 3.03 15.40 -1.23
CA PHE A 35 2.90 15.02 -2.64
C PHE A 35 3.86 15.80 -3.56
N THR A 36 4.54 16.82 -3.06
CA THR A 36 5.38 17.73 -3.87
C THR A 36 6.86 17.34 -3.90
N GLY A 37 7.32 16.56 -2.92
CA GLY A 37 8.71 16.13 -2.82
C GLY A 37 9.12 15.08 -3.84
N LYS A 38 10.40 14.66 -3.74
CA LYS A 38 10.97 13.52 -4.46
C LYS A 38 11.35 12.42 -3.46
N SER A 39 11.33 11.16 -3.85
CA SER A 39 11.82 10.01 -3.07
C SER A 39 12.67 9.11 -3.95
N ASN A 40 13.90 8.84 -3.53
CA ASN A 40 14.79 7.99 -4.31
C ASN A 40 14.43 6.50 -4.17
N ARG A 41 15.06 5.66 -5.00
CA ARG A 41 14.84 4.20 -5.00
C ARG A 41 15.07 3.57 -3.63
N ARG A 42 16.10 4.00 -2.89
CA ARG A 42 16.44 3.44 -1.58
C ARG A 42 15.34 3.69 -0.56
N GLU A 43 14.85 4.93 -0.44
CA GLU A 43 13.74 5.29 0.45
C GLU A 43 12.48 4.53 0.07
N PHE A 44 12.14 4.51 -1.24
CA PHE A 44 10.95 3.84 -1.76
C PHE A 44 10.94 2.34 -1.43
N TRP A 45 11.98 1.60 -1.84
CA TRP A 45 12.00 0.15 -1.68
C TRP A 45 12.11 -0.31 -0.21
N TRP A 46 12.83 0.43 0.65
CA TRP A 46 12.83 0.14 2.07
C TRP A 46 11.46 0.35 2.71
N THR A 47 10.78 1.44 2.35
CA THR A 47 9.43 1.71 2.86
C THR A 47 8.43 0.66 2.37
N THR A 48 8.44 0.35 1.08
CA THR A 48 7.59 -0.70 0.47
C THR A 48 7.82 -2.06 1.13
N LEU A 49 9.07 -2.42 1.42
CA LEU A 49 9.39 -3.65 2.14
C LEU A 49 8.74 -3.68 3.53
N PHE A 50 8.91 -2.62 4.33
CA PHE A 50 8.31 -2.55 5.67
C PHE A 50 6.79 -2.54 5.62
N GLU A 51 6.21 -1.80 4.70
CA GLU A 51 4.76 -1.76 4.50
C GLU A 51 4.22 -3.15 4.12
N THR A 52 4.87 -3.83 3.17
CA THR A 52 4.48 -5.18 2.75
C THR A 52 4.58 -6.17 3.91
N VAL A 53 5.69 -6.19 4.65
CA VAL A 53 5.86 -7.07 5.82
C VAL A 53 4.80 -6.79 6.88
N PHE A 54 4.54 -5.51 7.16
CA PHE A 54 3.49 -5.11 8.11
C PHE A 54 2.11 -5.58 7.67
N LEU A 55 1.74 -5.37 6.40
CA LEU A 55 0.45 -5.81 5.86
C LEU A 55 0.31 -7.33 5.85
N VAL A 56 1.37 -8.07 5.53
CA VAL A 56 1.38 -9.54 5.59
C VAL A 56 1.12 -10.01 7.02
N ILE A 57 1.82 -9.46 8.02
CA ILE A 57 1.60 -9.80 9.43
C ILE A 57 0.17 -9.46 9.84
N LEU A 58 -0.35 -8.30 9.44
CA LEU A 58 -1.71 -7.85 9.75
C LEU A 58 -2.75 -8.80 9.14
N LEU A 59 -2.60 -9.19 7.89
CA LEU A 59 -3.50 -10.12 7.19
C LEU A 59 -3.50 -11.51 7.84
N PHE A 60 -2.32 -12.05 8.16
CA PHE A 60 -2.22 -13.33 8.84
C PHE A 60 -2.83 -13.30 10.24
N SER A 61 -2.61 -12.24 11.01
CA SER A 61 -3.20 -12.09 12.35
C SER A 61 -4.72 -11.94 12.29
N ALA A 62 -5.24 -11.12 11.37
CA ALA A 62 -6.68 -10.97 11.16
C ALA A 62 -7.30 -12.30 10.71
N GLY A 63 -6.67 -13.02 9.77
CA GLY A 63 -7.10 -14.33 9.33
C GLY A 63 -7.14 -15.36 10.47
N ALA A 64 -6.11 -15.39 11.31
CA ALA A 64 -6.07 -16.28 12.48
C ALA A 64 -7.21 -15.99 13.47
N ILE A 65 -7.53 -14.71 13.73
CA ILE A 65 -8.65 -14.31 14.59
C ILE A 65 -9.98 -14.80 14.01
N VAL A 66 -10.20 -14.60 12.70
CA VAL A 66 -11.40 -15.06 12.01
C VAL A 66 -11.53 -16.58 12.08
N VAL A 67 -10.46 -17.33 11.78
CA VAL A 67 -10.46 -18.80 11.85
C VAL A 67 -10.77 -19.30 13.27
N GLN A 68 -10.12 -18.76 14.28
CA GLN A 68 -10.37 -19.13 15.68
C GLN A 68 -11.83 -18.86 16.07
N HIS A 69 -12.38 -17.72 15.63
CA HIS A 69 -13.77 -17.38 15.90
C HIS A 69 -14.73 -18.35 15.22
N VAL A 70 -14.51 -18.67 13.96
CA VAL A 70 -15.30 -19.66 13.19
C VAL A 70 -15.28 -21.03 13.89
N LEU A 71 -14.08 -21.53 14.26
CA LEU A 71 -13.94 -22.80 14.95
C LEU A 71 -14.68 -22.80 16.31
N LYS A 72 -14.61 -21.70 17.06
CA LYS A 72 -15.33 -21.57 18.33
C LYS A 72 -16.84 -21.67 18.14
N VAL A 73 -17.40 -20.99 17.13
CA VAL A 73 -18.84 -21.00 16.83
C VAL A 73 -19.27 -22.39 16.38
N ILE A 74 -18.51 -23.07 15.52
CA ILE A 74 -18.80 -24.45 15.09
C ILE A 74 -18.82 -25.40 16.29
N ASN A 75 -17.79 -25.36 17.14
CA ASN A 75 -17.64 -26.27 18.27
C ASN A 75 -18.66 -26.00 19.40
N SER A 76 -19.21 -24.77 19.49
CA SER A 76 -20.23 -24.44 20.49
C SER A 76 -21.62 -24.98 20.16
N GLY A 77 -21.84 -25.52 18.99
CA GLY A 77 -23.17 -26.01 18.54
C GLY A 77 -24.19 -24.89 18.28
N HIS A 78 -23.78 -23.62 18.27
CA HIS A 78 -24.69 -22.48 18.05
C HIS A 78 -25.40 -22.54 16.69
N PHE A 79 -24.80 -23.18 15.67
CA PHE A 79 -25.48 -23.43 14.39
C PHE A 79 -26.76 -24.26 14.55
N ALA A 80 -26.73 -25.25 15.42
CA ALA A 80 -27.89 -26.09 15.73
C ALA A 80 -29.01 -25.32 16.45
N LYS A 81 -28.69 -24.19 17.11
CA LYS A 81 -29.61 -23.33 17.86
C LYS A 81 -30.12 -22.12 17.05
N GLY A 82 -29.68 -21.95 15.80
CA GLY A 82 -30.10 -20.84 14.93
C GLY A 82 -29.38 -19.50 15.13
N SER A 83 -28.51 -19.36 16.13
CA SER A 83 -27.74 -18.13 16.40
C SER A 83 -26.35 -18.12 15.77
N GLY A 84 -25.93 -19.21 15.15
CA GLY A 84 -24.56 -19.39 14.66
C GLY A 84 -24.11 -18.37 13.59
N LEU A 85 -25.05 -17.87 12.76
CA LEU A 85 -24.70 -16.88 11.73
C LEU A 85 -24.43 -15.50 12.33
N SER A 86 -25.22 -15.05 13.31
CA SER A 86 -25.02 -13.77 13.99
C SER A 86 -23.71 -13.77 14.79
N ASP A 87 -23.39 -14.88 15.43
CA ASP A 87 -22.16 -15.06 16.18
C ASP A 87 -20.92 -15.08 15.28
N LEU A 88 -21.02 -15.76 14.11
CA LEU A 88 -19.97 -15.72 13.06
C LEU A 88 -19.70 -14.31 12.55
N LEU A 89 -20.75 -13.57 12.21
CA LEU A 89 -20.64 -12.22 11.67
C LEU A 89 -20.05 -11.26 12.72
N GLY A 90 -20.45 -11.35 14.00
CA GLY A 90 -20.00 -10.42 15.02
C GLY A 90 -18.49 -10.36 15.20
N GLY A 91 -17.82 -11.49 15.34
CA GLY A 91 -16.37 -11.55 15.53
C GLY A 91 -15.56 -11.22 14.26
N SER A 92 -16.04 -11.70 13.12
CA SER A 92 -15.38 -11.46 11.82
C SER A 92 -15.46 -9.99 11.39
N VAL A 93 -16.59 -9.32 11.63
CA VAL A 93 -16.81 -7.91 11.27
C VAL A 93 -15.84 -7.00 12.02
N VAL A 94 -15.58 -7.21 13.30
CA VAL A 94 -14.62 -6.38 14.07
C VAL A 94 -13.22 -6.49 13.45
N ALA A 95 -12.74 -7.69 13.12
CA ALA A 95 -11.44 -7.87 12.50
C ALA A 95 -11.36 -7.19 11.12
N LEU A 96 -12.43 -7.26 10.32
CA LEU A 96 -12.51 -6.60 9.03
C LEU A 96 -12.53 -5.08 9.14
N ILE A 97 -13.24 -4.51 10.13
CA ILE A 97 -13.26 -3.07 10.38
C ILE A 97 -11.86 -2.58 10.76
N ILE A 98 -11.17 -3.26 11.66
CA ILE A 98 -9.80 -2.90 12.04
C ILE A 98 -8.88 -2.92 10.82
N LEU A 99 -8.94 -3.97 10.01
CA LEU A 99 -8.16 -4.10 8.79
C LEU A 99 -8.45 -2.92 7.84
N LEU A 100 -9.71 -2.60 7.60
CA LEU A 100 -10.13 -1.50 6.73
C LEU A 100 -9.63 -0.15 7.24
N VAL A 101 -9.73 0.13 8.54
CA VAL A 101 -9.23 1.37 9.15
C VAL A 101 -7.71 1.50 8.95
N VAL A 102 -6.96 0.44 9.19
CA VAL A 102 -5.50 0.44 8.98
C VAL A 102 -5.17 0.66 7.50
N MET A 103 -5.87 0.01 6.58
CA MET A 103 -5.67 0.21 5.13
C MET A 103 -5.93 1.66 4.70
N ILE A 104 -6.97 2.30 5.23
CA ILE A 104 -7.26 3.73 4.95
C ILE A 104 -6.14 4.64 5.49
N ILE A 105 -5.65 4.37 6.71
CA ILE A 105 -4.56 5.15 7.31
C ILE A 105 -3.28 5.05 6.48
N LEU A 106 -2.95 3.88 5.96
CA LEU A 106 -1.74 3.66 5.16
C LEU A 106 -1.88 4.15 3.72
N LEU A 107 -3.09 4.26 3.19
CA LEU A 107 -3.34 4.61 1.79
C LEU A 107 -2.75 5.98 1.43
N LEU A 108 -2.97 7.01 2.26
CA LEU A 108 -2.48 8.37 1.98
C LEU A 108 -0.94 8.45 1.90
N PRO A 109 -0.18 7.95 2.87
CA PRO A 109 1.28 8.04 2.81
C PRO A 109 1.87 7.13 1.73
N SER A 110 1.24 5.99 1.40
CA SER A 110 1.66 5.13 0.28
C SER A 110 1.47 5.83 -1.06
N LEU A 111 0.32 6.52 -1.26
CA LEU A 111 0.09 7.36 -2.43
C LEU A 111 1.13 8.48 -2.53
N ALA A 112 1.39 9.19 -1.43
CA ALA A 112 2.37 10.27 -1.40
C ALA A 112 3.77 9.76 -1.75
N LEU A 113 4.17 8.60 -1.21
CA LEU A 113 5.45 7.95 -1.51
C LEU A 113 5.58 7.61 -3.00
N THR A 114 4.56 6.97 -3.58
CA THR A 114 4.58 6.56 -4.99
C THR A 114 4.63 7.79 -5.91
N ILE A 115 3.86 8.82 -5.65
CA ILE A 115 3.88 10.07 -6.43
C ILE A 115 5.27 10.72 -6.37
N ARG A 116 5.90 10.79 -5.18
CA ARG A 116 7.26 11.28 -5.02
C ARG A 116 8.27 10.45 -5.80
N ARG A 117 8.08 9.11 -5.85
CA ARG A 117 8.96 8.21 -6.60
C ARG A 117 8.84 8.44 -8.11
N PHE A 118 7.63 8.61 -8.63
CA PHE A 118 7.40 8.94 -10.05
C PHE A 118 8.08 10.26 -10.43
N ARG A 119 7.97 11.28 -9.59
CA ARG A 119 8.65 12.57 -9.82
C ARG A 119 10.17 12.45 -9.81
N ASP A 120 10.73 11.65 -8.89
CA ASP A 120 12.15 11.38 -8.82
C ASP A 120 12.66 10.65 -10.08
N ALA A 121 11.85 9.77 -10.66
CA ALA A 121 12.11 9.12 -11.94
C ALA A 121 11.92 10.04 -13.17
N GLY A 122 11.48 11.29 -12.97
CA GLY A 122 11.20 12.23 -14.05
C GLY A 122 9.90 11.97 -14.80
N VAL A 123 9.00 11.16 -14.21
CA VAL A 123 7.69 10.83 -14.78
C VAL A 123 6.62 11.67 -14.08
N SER A 124 5.68 12.19 -14.89
CA SER A 124 4.55 12.95 -14.32
C SER A 124 3.69 12.08 -13.40
N TRP A 125 3.27 12.61 -12.27
CA TRP A 125 2.33 11.95 -11.36
C TRP A 125 0.99 11.60 -12.03
N MET A 126 0.61 12.32 -13.09
CA MET A 126 -0.60 12.01 -13.88
C MET A 126 -0.53 10.64 -14.54
N VAL A 127 0.68 10.16 -14.90
CA VAL A 127 0.87 8.80 -15.42
C VAL A 127 0.49 7.76 -14.38
N TYR A 128 0.86 7.97 -13.11
CA TYR A 128 0.44 7.10 -12.02
C TYR A 128 -1.10 7.05 -11.90
N VAL A 129 -1.75 8.22 -11.87
CA VAL A 129 -3.21 8.30 -11.79
C VAL A 129 -3.87 7.61 -12.98
N ALA A 130 -3.36 7.83 -14.20
CA ALA A 130 -3.88 7.17 -15.40
C ALA A 130 -3.75 5.64 -15.31
N LEU A 131 -2.59 5.12 -14.87
CA LEU A 131 -2.38 3.68 -14.69
C LEU A 131 -3.34 3.09 -13.65
N VAL A 132 -3.56 3.77 -12.52
CA VAL A 132 -4.53 3.34 -11.49
C VAL A 132 -5.94 3.30 -12.08
N LEU A 133 -6.36 4.35 -12.81
CA LEU A 133 -7.68 4.40 -13.44
C LEU A 133 -7.87 3.30 -14.49
N ILE A 134 -6.85 3.00 -15.29
CA ILE A 134 -6.88 1.89 -16.25
C ILE A 134 -7.05 0.56 -15.51
N GLY A 135 -6.31 0.34 -14.42
CA GLY A 135 -6.44 -0.85 -13.59
C GLY A 135 -7.86 -1.02 -13.03
N ILE A 136 -8.43 0.04 -12.44
CA ILE A 136 -9.80 0.02 -11.92
C ILE A 136 -10.82 -0.22 -13.05
N ALA A 137 -10.70 0.51 -14.15
CA ALA A 137 -11.59 0.37 -15.30
C ALA A 137 -11.54 -1.05 -15.87
N SER A 138 -10.37 -1.69 -15.92
CA SER A 138 -10.23 -3.07 -16.40
C SER A 138 -11.03 -4.07 -15.55
N VAL A 139 -11.03 -3.91 -14.23
CA VAL A 139 -11.81 -4.78 -13.33
C VAL A 139 -13.32 -4.57 -13.51
N LEU A 140 -13.76 -3.32 -13.70
CA LEU A 140 -15.18 -3.00 -13.87
C LEU A 140 -15.71 -3.42 -15.24
N ILE A 141 -14.98 -3.11 -16.33
CA ILE A 141 -15.40 -3.37 -17.70
C ILE A 141 -15.36 -4.88 -18.01
N PHE A 142 -14.29 -5.55 -17.58
CA PHE A 142 -14.09 -6.97 -17.84
C PHE A 142 -14.49 -7.86 -16.65
N SER A 143 -15.47 -7.42 -15.84
CA SER A 143 -15.97 -8.18 -14.67
C SER A 143 -16.42 -9.61 -15.04
N ASN A 144 -16.94 -9.82 -16.24
CA ASN A 144 -17.36 -11.12 -16.77
C ASN A 144 -16.22 -11.93 -17.41
N ASN A 145 -15.02 -11.35 -17.57
CA ASN A 145 -13.85 -12.01 -18.15
C ASN A 145 -12.62 -11.76 -17.28
N SER A 146 -12.49 -12.55 -16.23
CA SER A 146 -11.39 -12.43 -15.26
C SER A 146 -10.00 -12.58 -15.88
N ALA A 147 -9.85 -13.35 -16.96
CA ALA A 147 -8.57 -13.53 -17.64
C ALA A 147 -8.10 -12.22 -18.29
N VAL A 148 -8.98 -11.52 -19.02
CA VAL A 148 -8.67 -10.22 -19.64
C VAL A 148 -8.35 -9.18 -18.57
N SER A 149 -9.20 -9.08 -17.53
CA SER A 149 -8.96 -8.18 -16.40
C SER A 149 -7.59 -8.41 -15.74
N SER A 150 -7.24 -9.67 -15.49
CA SER A 150 -5.94 -10.04 -14.88
C SER A 150 -4.75 -9.68 -15.76
N VAL A 151 -4.85 -9.89 -17.08
CA VAL A 151 -3.79 -9.51 -18.03
C VAL A 151 -3.58 -7.99 -18.03
N VAL A 152 -4.67 -7.20 -18.13
CA VAL A 152 -4.57 -5.74 -18.14
C VAL A 152 -3.99 -5.22 -16.82
N THR A 153 -4.48 -5.71 -15.68
CA THR A 153 -3.98 -5.33 -14.35
C THR A 153 -2.50 -5.73 -14.19
N GLY A 154 -2.11 -6.90 -14.69
CA GLY A 154 -0.72 -7.36 -14.69
C GLY A 154 0.19 -6.45 -15.51
N LEU A 155 -0.24 -6.02 -16.69
CA LEU A 155 0.52 -5.06 -17.52
C LEU A 155 0.66 -3.70 -16.84
N VAL A 156 -0.42 -3.19 -16.23
CA VAL A 156 -0.42 -1.94 -15.46
C VAL A 156 0.56 -2.04 -14.28
N SER A 157 0.51 -3.12 -13.50
CA SER A 157 1.42 -3.33 -12.37
C SER A 157 2.87 -3.43 -12.82
N THR A 158 3.13 -4.12 -13.94
CA THR A 158 4.48 -4.22 -14.52
C THR A 158 4.99 -2.84 -14.96
N ALA A 159 4.16 -2.02 -15.61
CA ALA A 159 4.53 -0.67 -15.99
C ALA A 159 4.85 0.21 -14.77
N MET A 160 4.08 0.12 -13.69
CA MET A 160 4.37 0.82 -12.43
C MET A 160 5.72 0.40 -11.86
N ILE A 161 5.98 -0.91 -11.75
CA ILE A 161 7.26 -1.43 -11.23
C ILE A 161 8.44 -0.96 -12.08
N ILE A 162 8.31 -0.96 -13.40
CA ILE A 162 9.37 -0.46 -14.29
C ILE A 162 9.68 1.01 -13.98
N ILE A 163 8.66 1.87 -13.81
CA ILE A 163 8.87 3.29 -13.49
C ILE A 163 9.54 3.44 -12.11
N GLU A 164 9.12 2.64 -11.13
CA GLU A 164 9.71 2.64 -9.78
C GLU A 164 11.18 2.17 -9.76
N LEU A 165 11.58 1.36 -10.74
CA LEU A 165 12.97 0.91 -10.93
C LEU A 165 13.83 1.89 -11.73
N LEU A 166 13.26 2.89 -12.42
CA LEU A 166 14.04 3.87 -13.16
C LEU A 166 15.05 4.62 -12.28
N PRO A 167 16.22 5.00 -12.79
CA PRO A 167 17.15 5.84 -12.04
C PRO A 167 16.51 7.19 -11.70
N THR A 168 17.00 7.82 -10.64
CA THR A 168 16.70 9.22 -10.33
C THR A 168 17.11 10.08 -11.51
N LYS A 169 16.22 10.92 -12.01
CA LYS A 169 16.53 11.86 -13.09
C LYS A 169 17.44 12.95 -12.50
N ALA A 170 18.62 13.12 -13.09
CA ALA A 170 19.47 14.27 -12.81
C ALA A 170 18.77 15.52 -13.36
N ASP A 171 18.60 16.52 -12.51
CA ASP A 171 18.09 17.86 -12.89
C ASP A 171 19.19 18.67 -13.55
#